data_f3ea58c186f473a758927d6849e01f3b
#
_entry.id   f3ea58c186f473a758927d6849e01f3b
#
_cell.length_a   1.000
_cell.length_b   1.000
_cell.length_c   1.000
_cell.angle_alpha   90.00
_cell.angle_beta   90.00
_cell.angle_gamma   90.00
#
_symmetry.space_group_name_H-M   'P 1'
#
loop_
_entity.id
_entity.type
_entity.pdbx_description
1 polymer ?
#
loop_
_entity_poly.entity_id
_entity_poly.type
_entity_poly.pdbx_seq_one_letter_code
_entity_poly.pdbx_strand_id
1 'polypeptide(L)'
;DLESQLIRYLHADGNFQVLNRNYGITDADYYDRARYREGFNEVFDQLLEEGVLTRSIPDIINSNLFKFSPFKALNSEQAIAVDGVLHLFFDDLAGSRGRSIVVQGDPGTGKTIVAIYLMKLLLDIAKSEPDEMLDRDTMFANYFIPEFRELVKDFKIALVIPQQSLRKTIQTVFTKTPGLNKNMVLNPFEVGESTEPFDLLIVDEAHRLGRRSNQPSASLNAKFTAINTALFGSDRSDLTQ
;
A
#
# COMPACT_ATOMS: atom_id res chain seq x y z
N ASP A 1 20.80 2.20 -1.17
CA ASP A 1 20.94 3.58 -0.74
C ASP A 1 20.80 3.66 0.77
N LEU A 2 21.77 4.33 1.43
CA LEU A 2 21.85 4.48 2.89
C LEU A 2 20.59 5.19 3.42
N GLU A 3 20.17 6.24 2.76
CA GLU A 3 18.98 7.03 3.13
C GLU A 3 17.72 6.17 3.13
N SER A 4 17.45 5.46 2.05
CA SER A 4 16.28 4.57 1.96
C SER A 4 16.28 3.47 3.01
N GLN A 5 17.47 2.97 3.36
CA GLN A 5 17.61 2.00 4.46
C GLN A 5 17.30 2.65 5.81
N LEU A 6 17.88 3.82 6.11
CA LEU A 6 17.62 4.54 7.36
C LEU A 6 16.15 4.90 7.53
N ILE A 7 15.49 5.39 6.49
CA ILE A 7 14.06 5.69 6.48
C ILE A 7 13.24 4.45 6.90
N ARG A 8 13.56 3.30 6.32
CA ARG A 8 12.87 2.04 6.65
C ARG A 8 13.12 1.59 8.08
N TYR A 9 14.35 1.73 8.57
CA TYR A 9 14.69 1.35 9.94
C TYR A 9 14.06 2.28 10.97
N LEU A 10 14.09 3.59 10.75
CA LEU A 10 13.45 4.58 11.60
C LEU A 10 11.93 4.38 11.67
N HIS A 11 11.29 4.14 10.52
CA HIS A 11 9.86 3.81 10.47
C HIS A 11 9.55 2.50 11.21
N ALA A 12 10.37 1.48 11.03
CA ALA A 12 10.15 0.16 11.60
C ALA A 12 10.52 0.05 13.08
N ASP A 13 11.40 0.92 13.57
CA ASP A 13 11.67 1.08 15.00
C ASP A 13 10.41 1.56 15.75
N GLY A 14 9.60 2.40 15.10
CA GLY A 14 8.30 2.81 15.59
C GLY A 14 8.29 3.98 16.56
N ASN A 15 9.45 4.56 16.89
CA ASN A 15 9.58 5.73 17.76
C ASN A 15 9.33 7.04 17.01
N PHE A 16 9.55 7.05 15.70
CA PHE A 16 9.40 8.23 14.86
C PHE A 16 8.28 8.09 13.87
N GLN A 17 7.61 9.19 13.62
CA GLN A 17 6.72 9.32 12.47
C GLN A 17 7.56 9.83 11.29
N VAL A 18 7.86 8.93 10.35
CA VAL A 18 8.62 9.27 9.16
C VAL A 18 7.71 9.96 8.16
N LEU A 19 8.00 11.22 7.84
CA LEU A 19 7.22 12.07 6.93
C LEU A 19 7.74 12.03 5.48
N ASN A 20 8.76 11.21 5.22
CA ASN A 20 9.42 11.16 3.93
C ASN A 20 8.48 10.61 2.84
N ARG A 21 8.52 11.23 1.66
CA ARG A 21 7.83 10.83 0.43
C ARG A 21 8.79 10.23 -0.60
N ASN A 22 10.04 9.96 -0.21
CA ASN A 22 11.03 9.41 -1.13
C ASN A 22 10.74 7.94 -1.42
N TYR A 23 10.34 7.67 -2.63
CA TYR A 23 10.10 6.33 -3.19
C TYR A 23 11.38 5.86 -3.90
N GLY A 24 12.43 5.54 -3.11
CA GLY A 24 13.72 5.10 -3.64
C GLY A 24 13.63 3.78 -4.41
N ILE A 25 14.44 3.65 -5.44
CA ILE A 25 14.65 2.40 -6.18
C ILE A 25 15.81 1.66 -5.52
N THR A 26 15.63 0.36 -5.20
CA THR A 26 16.66 -0.46 -4.53
C THR A 26 17.88 -0.75 -5.40
N ASP A 27 17.74 -0.69 -6.71
CA ASP A 27 18.76 -1.14 -7.68
C ASP A 27 19.50 0.01 -8.37
N ALA A 28 19.43 1.23 -7.80
CA ALA A 28 20.27 2.32 -8.26
C ALA A 28 21.74 1.91 -8.12
N ASP A 29 22.43 1.79 -9.26
CA ASP A 29 23.85 1.54 -9.30
C ASP A 29 24.58 2.88 -9.16
N TYR A 30 25.21 3.09 -8.02
CA TYR A 30 25.99 4.29 -7.74
C TYR A 30 27.38 3.93 -7.28
N TYR A 31 28.30 4.83 -7.51
CA TYR A 31 29.70 4.71 -7.14
C TYR A 31 29.83 4.42 -5.63
N ASP A 32 30.66 3.45 -5.26
CA ASP A 32 30.94 3.05 -3.86
C ASP A 32 29.78 2.38 -3.07
N ARG A 33 28.76 1.81 -3.72
CA ARG A 33 27.65 1.10 -3.06
C ARG A 33 28.10 0.10 -1.98
N ALA A 34 29.20 -0.61 -2.23
CA ALA A 34 29.76 -1.57 -1.27
C ALA A 34 30.24 -0.89 0.02
N ARG A 35 30.94 0.24 -0.09
CA ARG A 35 31.45 1.02 1.04
C ARG A 35 30.33 1.60 1.91
N TYR A 36 29.23 2.04 1.30
CA TYR A 36 28.06 2.52 2.05
C TYR A 36 27.36 1.39 2.83
N ARG A 37 27.39 0.16 2.32
CA ARG A 37 26.87 -1.00 3.05
C ARG A 37 27.72 -1.36 4.27
N GLU A 38 29.02 -1.24 4.15
CA GLU A 38 29.95 -1.48 5.29
C GLU A 38 29.77 -0.42 6.38
N GLY A 39 29.68 0.86 6.00
CA GLY A 39 29.48 1.97 6.93
C GLY A 39 28.09 2.03 7.55
N PHE A 40 27.10 1.31 7.01
CA PHE A 40 25.72 1.35 7.52
C PHE A 40 25.62 0.84 8.96
N ASN A 41 26.32 -0.23 9.30
CA ASN A 41 26.30 -0.80 10.64
C ASN A 41 26.88 0.16 11.67
N GLU A 42 27.96 0.86 11.34
CA GLU A 42 28.58 1.86 12.22
C GLU A 42 27.64 3.02 12.50
N VAL A 43 26.97 3.54 11.45
CA VAL A 43 25.96 4.59 11.60
C VAL A 43 24.76 4.11 12.42
N PHE A 44 24.33 2.87 12.20
CA PHE A 44 23.22 2.29 12.94
C PHE A 44 23.54 2.14 14.42
N ASP A 45 24.73 1.61 14.75
CA ASP A 45 25.18 1.43 16.12
C ASP A 45 25.31 2.77 16.84
N GLN A 46 25.82 3.79 16.18
CA GLN A 46 25.87 5.15 16.72
C GLN A 46 24.45 5.71 17.01
N LEU A 47 23.50 5.54 16.09
CA LEU A 47 22.11 5.96 16.30
C LEU A 47 21.44 5.19 17.45
N LEU A 48 21.83 3.94 17.68
CA LEU A 48 21.35 3.13 18.79
C LEU A 48 21.95 3.62 20.12
N GLU A 49 23.24 3.94 20.15
CA GLU A 49 23.94 4.49 21.35
C GLU A 49 23.38 5.87 21.72
N GLU A 50 23.05 6.71 20.75
CA GLU A 50 22.44 8.01 20.96
C GLU A 50 20.95 7.93 21.33
N GLY A 51 20.34 6.75 21.34
CA GLY A 51 18.95 6.52 21.67
C GLY A 51 17.97 6.98 20.57
N VAL A 52 18.43 7.28 19.38
CA VAL A 52 17.61 7.58 18.21
C VAL A 52 16.90 6.32 17.75
N LEU A 53 17.61 5.20 17.67
CA LEU A 53 17.04 3.87 17.48
C LEU A 53 16.97 3.14 18.82
N THR A 54 15.94 2.33 19.03
CA THR A 54 15.70 1.63 20.30
C THR A 54 15.75 0.12 20.16
N ARG A 55 15.82 -0.40 18.93
CA ARG A 55 15.76 -1.82 18.63
C ARG A 55 16.93 -2.25 17.77
N SER A 56 17.40 -3.48 17.98
CA SER A 56 18.48 -4.06 17.17
C SER A 56 18.04 -4.27 15.70
N ILE A 57 19.01 -4.32 14.79
CA ILE A 57 18.77 -4.64 13.37
C ILE A 57 17.93 -5.92 13.21
N PRO A 58 18.24 -7.06 13.85
CA PRO A 58 17.41 -8.26 13.75
C PRO A 58 15.98 -8.07 14.21
N ASP A 59 15.74 -7.32 15.30
CA ASP A 59 14.39 -7.05 15.80
C ASP A 59 13.58 -6.18 14.85
N ILE A 60 14.23 -5.18 14.26
CA ILE A 60 13.60 -4.30 13.27
C ILE A 60 13.24 -5.09 12.01
N ILE A 61 14.17 -5.84 11.43
CA ILE A 61 13.95 -6.64 10.21
C ILE A 61 12.83 -7.65 10.39
N ASN A 62 12.72 -8.25 11.57
CA ASN A 62 11.67 -9.21 11.88
C ASN A 62 10.32 -8.57 12.18
N SER A 63 10.26 -7.27 12.39
CA SER A 63 9.01 -6.56 12.70
C SER A 63 8.04 -6.51 11.51
N ASN A 64 6.74 -6.46 11.83
CA ASN A 64 5.71 -6.27 10.82
C ASN A 64 5.80 -4.89 10.14
N LEU A 65 6.20 -3.87 10.88
CA LEU A 65 6.43 -2.53 10.34
C LEU A 65 7.50 -2.55 9.24
N PHE A 66 8.56 -3.30 9.41
CA PHE A 66 9.60 -3.44 8.38
C PHE A 66 9.13 -4.27 7.17
N LYS A 67 8.46 -5.40 7.42
CA LYS A 67 8.00 -6.33 6.36
C LYS A 67 6.97 -5.70 5.44
N PHE A 68 6.03 -4.92 5.99
CA PHE A 68 4.92 -4.29 5.27
C PHE A 68 5.05 -2.77 5.17
N SER A 69 6.25 -2.24 5.33
CA SER A 69 6.51 -0.81 5.20
C SER A 69 6.21 -0.31 3.79
N PRO A 70 5.40 0.75 3.64
CA PRO A 70 5.21 1.40 2.34
C PRO A 70 6.45 2.18 1.87
N PHE A 71 7.43 2.39 2.74
CA PHE A 71 8.73 2.96 2.40
C PHE A 71 9.73 1.92 1.91
N LYS A 72 9.30 0.68 1.76
CA LYS A 72 10.13 -0.36 1.15
C LYS A 72 10.29 -0.06 -0.33
N ALA A 73 11.52 0.01 -0.79
CA ALA A 73 11.79 0.12 -2.20
C ALA A 73 11.25 -1.13 -2.94
N LEU A 74 10.57 -0.88 -4.03
CA LEU A 74 10.05 -1.92 -4.90
C LEU A 74 11.20 -2.54 -5.71
N ASN A 75 11.11 -3.82 -6.02
CA ASN A 75 11.96 -4.38 -7.06
C ASN A 75 11.41 -3.96 -8.45
N SER A 76 12.17 -4.21 -9.50
CA SER A 76 11.82 -3.77 -10.87
C SER A 76 10.45 -4.30 -11.32
N GLU A 77 10.12 -5.57 -11.02
CA GLU A 77 8.84 -6.17 -11.40
C GLU A 77 7.65 -5.53 -10.65
N GLN A 78 7.83 -5.31 -9.34
CA GLN A 78 6.82 -4.64 -8.52
C GLN A 78 6.61 -3.20 -8.96
N ALA A 79 7.68 -2.50 -9.31
CA ALA A 79 7.63 -1.12 -9.79
C ALA A 79 6.90 -1.02 -11.13
N ILE A 80 7.19 -1.91 -12.08
CA ILE A 80 6.46 -2.01 -13.35
C ILE A 80 4.97 -2.31 -13.11
N ALA A 81 4.66 -3.20 -12.16
CA ALA A 81 3.27 -3.51 -11.83
C ALA A 81 2.52 -2.29 -11.26
N VAL A 82 3.15 -1.52 -10.36
CA VAL A 82 2.58 -0.29 -9.81
C VAL A 82 2.36 0.75 -10.91
N ASP A 83 3.35 0.97 -11.77
CA ASP A 83 3.26 1.92 -12.89
C ASP A 83 2.12 1.55 -13.84
N GLY A 84 2.04 0.27 -14.24
CA GLY A 84 0.96 -0.23 -15.08
C GLY A 84 -0.44 -0.06 -14.46
N VAL A 85 -0.57 -0.29 -13.15
CA VAL A 85 -1.83 -0.07 -12.44
C VAL A 85 -2.19 1.41 -12.41
N LEU A 86 -1.24 2.30 -12.10
CA LEU A 86 -1.48 3.76 -12.08
C LEU A 86 -1.88 4.28 -13.45
N HIS A 87 -1.20 3.85 -14.50
CA HIS A 87 -1.53 4.26 -15.87
C HIS A 87 -2.98 3.88 -16.22
N LEU A 88 -3.35 2.62 -16.05
CA LEU A 88 -4.71 2.15 -16.31
C LEU A 88 -5.74 2.87 -15.43
N PHE A 89 -5.42 3.10 -14.17
CA PHE A 89 -6.30 3.75 -13.20
C PHE A 89 -6.60 5.20 -13.59
N PHE A 90 -5.59 6.00 -13.91
CA PHE A 90 -5.77 7.39 -14.30
C PHE A 90 -6.42 7.54 -15.68
N ASP A 91 -6.12 6.66 -16.63
CA ASP A 91 -6.82 6.60 -17.93
C ASP A 91 -8.32 6.34 -17.75
N ASP A 92 -8.69 5.45 -16.84
CA ASP A 92 -10.09 5.14 -16.56
C ASP A 92 -10.83 6.27 -15.89
N LEU A 93 -10.16 6.95 -14.93
CA LEU A 93 -10.73 8.14 -14.29
C LEU A 93 -10.99 9.27 -15.29
N ALA A 94 -10.02 9.53 -16.17
CA ALA A 94 -10.17 10.54 -17.23
C ALA A 94 -11.32 10.19 -18.21
N GLY A 95 -11.54 8.89 -18.44
CA GLY A 95 -12.62 8.37 -19.29
C GLY A 95 -13.96 8.17 -18.57
N SER A 96 -14.07 8.48 -17.27
CA SER A 96 -15.25 8.20 -16.42
C SER A 96 -15.72 6.74 -16.51
N ARG A 97 -14.79 5.81 -16.55
CA ARG A 97 -15.04 4.36 -16.66
C ARG A 97 -14.72 3.65 -15.37
N GLY A 98 -15.64 2.83 -14.88
CA GLY A 98 -15.34 1.88 -13.82
C GLY A 98 -14.70 0.62 -14.42
N ARG A 99 -13.54 0.21 -13.89
CA ARG A 99 -12.83 -0.98 -14.36
C ARG A 99 -12.32 -1.84 -13.19
N SER A 100 -12.18 -3.13 -13.44
CA SER A 100 -11.46 -4.01 -12.53
C SER A 100 -10.06 -4.28 -13.11
N ILE A 101 -9.03 -3.97 -12.32
CA ILE A 101 -7.63 -4.27 -12.66
C ILE A 101 -7.22 -5.49 -11.83
N VAL A 102 -6.72 -6.53 -12.49
CA VAL A 102 -6.26 -7.75 -11.83
C VAL A 102 -4.74 -7.85 -11.89
N VAL A 103 -4.12 -7.85 -10.72
CA VAL A 103 -2.67 -8.05 -10.56
C VAL A 103 -2.42 -9.50 -10.16
N GLN A 104 -1.77 -10.25 -11.04
CA GLN A 104 -1.40 -11.64 -10.83
C GLN A 104 0.09 -11.77 -10.50
N GLY A 105 0.42 -12.76 -9.68
CA GLY A 105 1.81 -13.10 -9.34
C GLY A 105 1.85 -14.32 -8.43
N ASP A 106 2.96 -15.02 -8.44
CA ASP A 106 3.20 -16.20 -7.63
C ASP A 106 3.17 -15.92 -6.11
N PRO A 107 2.96 -16.93 -5.27
CA PRO A 107 3.11 -16.77 -3.82
C PRO A 107 4.49 -16.20 -3.46
N GLY A 108 4.52 -15.23 -2.55
CA GLY A 108 5.78 -14.63 -2.08
C GLY A 108 6.34 -13.48 -2.96
N THR A 109 5.73 -13.13 -4.08
CA THR A 109 6.18 -12.01 -4.96
C THR A 109 5.91 -10.62 -4.36
N GLY A 110 5.23 -10.55 -3.21
CA GLY A 110 5.00 -9.30 -2.48
C GLY A 110 3.76 -8.52 -2.93
N LYS A 111 2.73 -9.18 -3.47
CA LYS A 111 1.45 -8.54 -3.87
C LYS A 111 0.85 -7.63 -2.81
N THR A 112 0.84 -8.08 -1.56
CA THR A 112 0.37 -7.26 -0.42
C THR A 112 1.20 -5.99 -0.24
N ILE A 113 2.52 -6.06 -0.47
CA ILE A 113 3.41 -4.90 -0.41
C ILE A 113 3.08 -3.93 -1.53
N VAL A 114 2.88 -4.43 -2.75
CA VAL A 114 2.44 -3.63 -3.90
C VAL A 114 1.11 -2.92 -3.61
N ALA A 115 0.14 -3.62 -3.01
CA ALA A 115 -1.16 -3.05 -2.65
C ALA A 115 -1.03 -1.91 -1.62
N ILE A 116 -0.21 -2.09 -0.57
CA ILE A 116 0.04 -1.07 0.46
C ILE A 116 0.79 0.13 -0.15
N TYR A 117 1.79 -0.14 -0.97
CA TYR A 117 2.57 0.89 -1.65
C TYR A 117 1.68 1.74 -2.58
N LEU A 118 0.88 1.09 -3.42
CA LEU A 118 -0.06 1.75 -4.32
C LEU A 118 -1.03 2.66 -3.55
N MET A 119 -1.60 2.14 -2.46
CA MET A 119 -2.51 2.92 -1.62
C MET A 119 -1.82 4.15 -1.01
N LYS A 120 -0.61 3.99 -0.48
CA LYS A 120 0.17 5.10 0.07
C LYS A 120 0.50 6.12 -1.02
N LEU A 121 0.94 5.67 -2.18
CA LEU A 121 1.29 6.52 -3.32
C LEU A 121 0.09 7.36 -3.81
N LEU A 122 -1.09 6.76 -3.95
CA LEU A 122 -2.31 7.48 -4.34
C LEU A 122 -2.71 8.55 -3.31
N LEU A 123 -2.57 8.25 -2.03
CA LEU A 123 -2.84 9.22 -0.96
C LEU A 123 -1.80 10.35 -0.92
N ASP A 124 -0.55 10.07 -1.28
CA ASP A 124 0.49 11.10 -1.38
C ASP A 124 0.28 11.98 -2.62
N ILE A 125 -0.13 11.41 -3.75
CA ILE A 125 -0.56 12.18 -4.93
C ILE A 125 -1.72 13.11 -4.56
N ALA A 126 -2.74 12.58 -3.87
CA ALA A 126 -3.91 13.35 -3.44
C ALA A 126 -3.57 14.55 -2.53
N LYS A 127 -2.50 14.43 -1.72
CA LYS A 127 -2.06 15.45 -0.75
C LYS A 127 -0.85 16.26 -1.19
N SER A 128 -0.37 16.06 -2.41
CA SER A 128 0.80 16.80 -2.90
C SER A 128 0.49 18.29 -3.05
N GLU A 129 1.44 19.14 -2.69
CA GLU A 129 1.34 20.58 -2.92
C GLU A 129 1.75 20.95 -4.36
N PRO A 130 1.14 22.00 -4.97
CA PRO A 130 1.44 22.36 -6.37
C PRO A 130 2.89 22.74 -6.62
N ASP A 131 3.55 23.31 -5.61
CA ASP A 131 4.93 23.82 -5.69
C ASP A 131 5.95 22.86 -5.05
N GLU A 132 5.53 21.66 -4.66
CA GLU A 132 6.43 20.69 -4.06
C GLU A 132 7.36 20.14 -5.15
N MET A 133 8.64 20.55 -5.08
CA MET A 133 9.69 20.00 -5.93
C MET A 133 9.95 18.55 -5.52
N LEU A 134 9.21 17.64 -6.12
CA LEU A 134 9.58 16.22 -6.07
C LEU A 134 10.87 16.05 -6.85
N ASP A 135 11.79 15.31 -6.26
CA ASP A 135 12.99 14.90 -6.96
C ASP A 135 12.58 14.19 -8.26
N ARG A 136 12.95 14.78 -9.40
CA ARG A 136 12.55 14.29 -10.73
C ARG A 136 13.08 12.89 -11.03
N ASP A 137 14.00 12.42 -10.21
CA ASP A 137 14.57 11.08 -10.30
C ASP A 137 13.70 9.99 -9.62
N THR A 138 12.58 10.36 -9.00
CA THR A 138 11.64 9.36 -8.48
C THR A 138 10.82 8.72 -9.61
N MET A 139 10.77 7.41 -9.64
CA MET A 139 10.11 6.61 -10.68
C MET A 139 8.65 7.01 -10.96
N PHE A 140 7.95 7.52 -9.95
CA PHE A 140 6.54 7.90 -10.04
C PHE A 140 6.30 9.41 -10.05
N ALA A 141 7.35 10.23 -10.25
CA ALA A 141 7.24 11.69 -10.25
C ALA A 141 6.22 12.22 -11.25
N ASN A 142 6.05 11.55 -12.38
CA ASN A 142 5.10 11.92 -13.43
C ASN A 142 3.63 11.87 -13.00
N TYR A 143 3.30 11.19 -11.89
CA TYR A 143 1.94 11.12 -11.36
C TYR A 143 1.63 12.24 -10.35
N PHE A 144 2.62 13.01 -9.91
CA PHE A 144 2.46 14.12 -8.98
C PHE A 144 2.19 15.45 -9.70
N ILE A 145 1.23 15.43 -10.59
CA ILE A 145 0.80 16.61 -11.35
C ILE A 145 -0.59 17.07 -10.88
N PRO A 146 -0.91 18.37 -11.01
CA PRO A 146 -2.17 18.92 -10.55
C PRO A 146 -3.40 18.18 -11.10
N GLU A 147 -3.34 17.73 -12.35
CA GLU A 147 -4.42 17.02 -13.02
C GLU A 147 -4.78 15.71 -12.31
N PHE A 148 -3.78 14.90 -11.97
CA PHE A 148 -4.02 13.62 -11.29
C PHE A 148 -4.40 13.83 -9.82
N ARG A 149 -3.82 14.82 -9.15
CA ARG A 149 -4.20 15.19 -7.80
C ARG A 149 -5.70 15.53 -7.72
N GLU A 150 -6.19 16.40 -8.61
CA GLU A 150 -7.62 16.79 -8.61
C GLU A 150 -8.55 15.58 -8.81
N LEU A 151 -8.14 14.57 -9.56
CA LEU A 151 -8.92 13.35 -9.76
C LEU A 151 -9.05 12.50 -8.50
N VAL A 152 -8.05 12.50 -7.60
CA VAL A 152 -8.01 11.57 -6.46
C VAL A 152 -8.09 12.25 -5.09
N LYS A 153 -8.15 13.58 -5.00
CA LYS A 153 -8.07 14.35 -3.74
C LYS A 153 -9.10 13.95 -2.69
N ASP A 154 -10.31 13.61 -3.13
CA ASP A 154 -11.45 13.29 -2.25
C ASP A 154 -11.79 11.79 -2.26
N PHE A 155 -10.92 10.95 -2.81
CA PHE A 155 -11.19 9.52 -2.96
C PHE A 155 -11.30 8.80 -1.64
N LYS A 156 -12.38 8.04 -1.50
CA LYS A 156 -12.56 7.07 -0.43
C LYS A 156 -11.94 5.73 -0.85
N ILE A 157 -10.72 5.51 -0.37
CA ILE A 157 -9.92 4.31 -0.71
C ILE A 157 -9.92 3.33 0.45
N ALA A 158 -10.08 2.04 0.17
CA ALA A 158 -9.90 0.99 1.18
C ALA A 158 -9.11 -0.21 0.64
N LEU A 159 -8.40 -0.86 1.57
CA LEU A 159 -7.69 -2.13 1.37
C LEU A 159 -8.49 -3.25 2.04
N VAL A 160 -8.96 -4.17 1.25
CA VAL A 160 -9.77 -5.32 1.73
C VAL A 160 -8.88 -6.53 1.92
N ILE A 161 -8.81 -7.02 3.16
CA ILE A 161 -8.00 -8.19 3.53
C ILE A 161 -8.89 -9.23 4.21
N PRO A 162 -9.20 -10.36 3.54
CA PRO A 162 -10.03 -11.41 4.10
C PRO A 162 -9.44 -12.07 5.35
N GLN A 163 -8.13 -12.30 5.37
CA GLN A 163 -7.45 -12.99 6.46
C GLN A 163 -7.29 -12.12 7.70
N GLN A 164 -7.90 -12.49 8.82
CA GLN A 164 -7.94 -11.69 10.05
C GLN A 164 -6.56 -11.38 10.64
N SER A 165 -5.65 -12.34 10.68
CA SER A 165 -4.31 -12.14 11.25
C SER A 165 -3.51 -11.11 10.43
N LEU A 166 -3.52 -11.25 9.11
CA LEU A 166 -2.87 -10.31 8.21
C LEU A 166 -3.51 -8.92 8.31
N ARG A 167 -4.85 -8.84 8.32
CA ARG A 167 -5.57 -7.58 8.45
C ARG A 167 -5.16 -6.81 9.71
N LYS A 168 -5.13 -7.46 10.89
CA LYS A 168 -4.68 -6.84 12.13
C LYS A 168 -3.24 -6.32 12.04
N THR A 169 -2.37 -7.10 11.41
CA THR A 169 -0.97 -6.70 11.17
C THR A 169 -0.91 -5.43 10.33
N ILE A 170 -1.63 -5.39 9.20
CA ILE A 170 -1.63 -4.22 8.31
C ILE A 170 -2.30 -3.01 8.96
N GLN A 171 -3.35 -3.20 9.76
CA GLN A 171 -3.96 -2.12 10.55
C GLN A 171 -2.95 -1.48 11.51
N THR A 172 -2.07 -2.27 12.12
CA THR A 172 -0.99 -1.75 12.97
C THR A 172 0.03 -0.96 12.14
N VAL A 173 0.42 -1.45 10.98
CA VAL A 173 1.31 -0.72 10.06
C VAL A 173 0.70 0.60 9.63
N PHE A 174 -0.58 0.61 9.26
CA PHE A 174 -1.30 1.82 8.83
C PHE A 174 -1.39 2.87 9.94
N THR A 175 -1.57 2.44 11.20
CA THR A 175 -1.59 3.36 12.34
C THR A 175 -0.25 4.09 12.54
N LYS A 176 0.86 3.45 12.16
CA LYS A 176 2.22 4.00 12.30
C LYS A 176 2.73 4.72 11.03
N THR A 177 1.97 4.69 9.95
CA THR A 177 2.37 5.27 8.66
C THR A 177 1.61 6.58 8.42
N PRO A 178 2.30 7.71 8.22
CA PRO A 178 1.66 8.98 7.91
C PRO A 178 0.76 8.90 6.68
N GLY A 179 -0.42 9.50 6.79
CA GLY A 179 -1.40 9.51 5.70
C GLY A 179 -2.24 8.24 5.59
N LEU A 180 -1.86 7.14 6.23
CA LEU A 180 -2.66 5.93 6.32
C LEU A 180 -3.44 5.88 7.64
N ASN A 181 -4.55 5.14 7.64
CA ASN A 181 -5.40 4.96 8.81
C ASN A 181 -5.88 3.51 8.89
N LYS A 182 -5.90 2.93 10.09
CA LYS A 182 -6.37 1.56 10.31
C LYS A 182 -7.78 1.30 9.77
N ASN A 183 -8.65 2.32 9.75
CA ASN A 183 -10.03 2.20 9.25
C ASN A 183 -10.11 2.07 7.73
N MET A 184 -9.01 2.28 7.01
CA MET A 184 -8.90 2.01 5.58
C MET A 184 -8.66 0.52 5.27
N VAL A 185 -8.38 -0.30 6.30
CA VAL A 185 -8.12 -1.74 6.14
C VAL A 185 -9.32 -2.52 6.65
N LEU A 186 -10.10 -3.03 5.73
CA LEU A 186 -11.41 -3.62 5.97
C LEU A 186 -11.39 -5.15 5.80
N ASN A 187 -12.32 -5.81 6.47
CA ASN A 187 -12.71 -7.16 6.05
C ASN A 187 -13.76 -7.06 4.93
N PRO A 188 -13.98 -8.16 4.18
CA PRO A 188 -14.97 -8.16 3.11
C PRO A 188 -16.40 -7.78 3.56
N PHE A 189 -16.80 -8.09 4.78
CA PHE A 189 -18.16 -7.79 5.26
C PHE A 189 -18.35 -6.30 5.59
N GLU A 190 -17.29 -5.63 6.07
CA GLU A 190 -17.32 -4.18 6.36
C GLU A 190 -17.52 -3.34 5.10
N VAL A 191 -17.09 -3.84 3.93
CA VAL A 191 -17.34 -3.17 2.64
C VAL A 191 -18.85 -3.08 2.35
N GLY A 192 -19.57 -4.19 2.56
CA GLY A 192 -21.01 -4.24 2.35
C GLY A 192 -21.83 -3.49 3.41
N GLU A 193 -21.22 -3.12 4.55
CA GLU A 193 -21.84 -2.32 5.62
C GLU A 193 -21.65 -0.81 5.42
N SER A 194 -20.78 -0.41 4.49
CA SER A 194 -20.53 1.00 4.21
C SER A 194 -21.78 1.68 3.65
N THR A 195 -22.16 2.80 4.25
CA THR A 195 -23.27 3.64 3.78
C THR A 195 -22.95 4.47 2.56
N GLU A 196 -21.65 4.66 2.30
CA GLU A 196 -21.16 5.44 1.17
C GLU A 196 -20.32 4.54 0.25
N PRO A 197 -20.38 4.75 -1.06
CA PRO A 197 -19.56 4.00 -2.00
C PRO A 197 -18.07 4.27 -1.77
N PHE A 198 -17.23 3.34 -2.21
CA PHE A 198 -15.80 3.53 -2.32
C PHE A 198 -15.45 3.89 -3.76
N ASP A 199 -14.54 4.85 -3.91
CA ASP A 199 -14.03 5.23 -5.24
C ASP A 199 -12.98 4.22 -5.71
N LEU A 200 -12.21 3.65 -4.77
CA LEU A 200 -11.24 2.59 -5.04
C LEU A 200 -11.24 1.54 -3.93
N LEU A 201 -11.40 0.28 -4.33
CA LEU A 201 -11.20 -0.88 -3.48
C LEU A 201 -10.00 -1.69 -3.99
N ILE A 202 -8.98 -1.82 -3.15
CA ILE A 202 -7.85 -2.71 -3.38
C ILE A 202 -8.13 -4.00 -2.60
N VAL A 203 -8.25 -5.13 -3.30
CA VAL A 203 -8.58 -6.41 -2.67
C VAL A 203 -7.37 -7.33 -2.71
N ASP A 204 -6.77 -7.58 -1.56
CA ASP A 204 -5.70 -8.57 -1.42
C ASP A 204 -6.28 -9.98 -1.29
N GLU A 205 -5.60 -10.98 -1.83
CA GLU A 205 -6.04 -12.38 -1.82
C GLU A 205 -7.48 -12.56 -2.39
N ALA A 206 -7.82 -11.87 -3.48
CA ALA A 206 -9.17 -11.84 -4.06
C ALA A 206 -9.73 -13.23 -4.38
N HIS A 207 -8.86 -14.23 -4.62
CA HIS A 207 -9.26 -15.62 -4.84
C HIS A 207 -9.95 -16.26 -3.60
N ARG A 208 -9.81 -15.67 -2.41
CA ARG A 208 -10.51 -16.10 -1.18
C ARG A 208 -11.93 -15.56 -1.09
N LEU A 209 -12.31 -14.62 -1.93
CA LEU A 209 -13.66 -14.12 -2.06
C LEU A 209 -14.45 -15.10 -2.93
N GLY A 210 -15.16 -16.03 -2.30
CA GLY A 210 -16.06 -16.95 -3.00
C GLY A 210 -17.24 -16.20 -3.63
N ARG A 211 -17.87 -16.82 -4.61
CA ARG A 211 -19.07 -16.31 -5.30
C ARG A 211 -20.26 -16.12 -4.37
N ARG A 212 -20.41 -17.05 -3.42
CA ARG A 212 -21.39 -17.01 -2.34
C ARG A 212 -20.70 -17.28 -1.03
N SER A 213 -21.12 -16.60 -0.01
CA SER A 213 -20.78 -16.98 1.36
C SER A 213 -21.52 -18.26 1.69
N ASN A 214 -20.80 -19.30 2.00
CA ASN A 214 -21.39 -20.55 2.49
C ASN A 214 -21.42 -20.54 4.02
N GLN A 215 -21.77 -19.40 4.61
CA GLN A 215 -21.85 -19.23 6.05
C GLN A 215 -23.16 -19.82 6.59
N PRO A 216 -23.13 -20.37 7.79
CA PRO A 216 -24.34 -20.98 8.43
C PRO A 216 -25.45 -19.93 8.71
N SER A 217 -25.13 -18.65 8.70
CA SER A 217 -26.04 -17.57 9.06
C SER A 217 -26.59 -16.86 7.82
N ALA A 218 -27.91 -16.72 7.73
CA ALA A 218 -28.58 -15.95 6.67
C ALA A 218 -28.15 -14.48 6.66
N SER A 219 -27.90 -13.88 7.83
CA SER A 219 -27.45 -12.49 7.93
C SER A 219 -26.04 -12.28 7.36
N LEU A 220 -25.14 -13.26 7.55
CA LEU A 220 -23.80 -13.22 6.97
C LEU A 220 -23.85 -13.41 5.45
N ASN A 221 -24.76 -14.23 4.95
CA ASN A 221 -24.96 -14.39 3.51
C ASN A 221 -25.53 -13.10 2.87
N ALA A 222 -26.47 -12.41 3.54
CA ALA A 222 -26.96 -11.10 3.07
C ALA A 222 -25.86 -10.04 3.00
N LYS A 223 -24.95 -10.02 4.00
CA LYS A 223 -23.77 -9.14 3.97
C LYS A 223 -22.85 -9.45 2.78
N PHE A 224 -22.71 -10.72 2.42
CA PHE A 224 -21.92 -11.13 1.28
C PHE A 224 -22.54 -10.67 -0.07
N THR A 225 -23.85 -10.70 -0.19
CA THR A 225 -24.56 -10.12 -1.32
C THR A 225 -24.31 -8.62 -1.43
N ALA A 226 -24.34 -7.90 -0.28
CA ALA A 226 -24.03 -6.48 -0.24
C ALA A 226 -22.59 -6.18 -0.69
N ILE A 227 -21.61 -7.03 -0.34
CA ILE A 227 -20.23 -6.91 -0.83
C ILE A 227 -20.17 -7.04 -2.35
N ASN A 228 -20.82 -8.06 -2.91
CA ASN A 228 -20.85 -8.25 -4.35
C ASN A 228 -21.45 -7.04 -5.07
N THR A 229 -22.51 -6.48 -4.50
CA THR A 229 -23.14 -5.26 -5.02
C THR A 229 -22.18 -4.06 -4.94
N ALA A 230 -21.48 -3.89 -3.81
CA ALA A 230 -20.52 -2.80 -3.64
C ALA A 230 -19.29 -2.91 -4.56
N LEU A 231 -18.81 -4.14 -4.79
CA LEU A 231 -17.62 -4.38 -5.63
C LEU A 231 -17.94 -4.39 -7.14
N PHE A 232 -19.16 -4.81 -7.50
CA PHE A 232 -19.48 -5.12 -8.90
C PHE A 232 -20.75 -4.43 -9.41
N GLY A 233 -21.40 -3.61 -8.61
CA GLY A 233 -22.61 -2.89 -8.98
C GLY A 233 -23.86 -3.76 -9.12
N SER A 234 -23.76 -5.07 -8.88
CA SER A 234 -24.89 -6.00 -8.95
C SER A 234 -24.64 -7.22 -8.05
N ASP A 235 -25.74 -7.87 -7.63
CA ASP A 235 -25.65 -9.21 -7.04
C ASP A 235 -25.24 -10.20 -8.14
N ARG A 236 -23.96 -10.57 -8.15
CA ARG A 236 -23.42 -11.55 -9.10
C ARG A 236 -23.79 -13.00 -8.74
N SER A 237 -24.83 -13.24 -7.96
CA SER A 237 -25.32 -14.59 -7.69
C SER A 237 -25.65 -15.36 -8.98
N ASP A 238 -25.96 -14.64 -10.05
CA ASP A 238 -26.37 -15.20 -11.35
C ASP A 238 -25.30 -15.22 -12.43
N LEU A 239 -24.11 -14.66 -12.19
CA LEU A 239 -23.01 -14.74 -13.15
C LEU A 239 -22.35 -16.13 -13.10
N THR A 240 -23.06 -17.09 -13.65
CA THR A 240 -22.57 -18.40 -14.08
C THR A 240 -22.05 -18.30 -15.50
N GLN A 241 -21.00 -17.53 -15.74
CA GLN A 241 -20.26 -17.65 -16.99
C GLN A 241 -18.79 -17.37 -16.78
#